data_3eeab7f74ef39ac7afef52312efd227e
#
_entry.id   3eeab7f74ef39ac7afef52312efd227e
#
_cell.length_a   1.000
_cell.length_b   1.000
_cell.length_c   1.000
_cell.angle_alpha   90.00
_cell.angle_beta   90.00
_cell.angle_gamma   90.00
#
_symmetry.space_group_name_H-M   'P 1'
#
loop_
_entity.id
_entity.type
_entity.pdbx_description
1 polymer ?
#
loop_
_entity_poly.entity_id
_entity_poly.type
_entity_poly.pdbx_seq_one_letter_code
_entity_poly.pdbx_strand_id
1 'polypeptide(L)'
;MKRFSLAIIFVCCTLAMAAQETIKVKYQGASPTISDFVSAFVSSRHDDEDDCADESFNALKQAWEKQRKGLSLNEWETLTVDQKNGYVCYESKPDENMLRVEMCYWNEADGKHKLFAYNVAMFKDGIHDPGQFDGLSFLRYNNASKTMSWVEAPGFDVEFSRDGAFVSYALPRTGKNIIVTTWYKNGPKERLLKWNGRKFSF
;
A
#
# COMPACT_ATOMS: atom_id res chain seq x y z
N MET A 1 -45.04 52.46 12.88
CA MET A 1 -44.25 51.34 13.45
C MET A 1 -44.05 50.25 12.36
N LYS A 2 -42.88 50.19 11.75
CA LYS A 2 -42.59 49.25 10.68
C LYS A 2 -41.87 47.98 11.34
N ARG A 3 -42.50 46.83 11.20
CA ARG A 3 -41.96 45.59 11.69
C ARG A 3 -40.97 45.05 10.66
N PHE A 4 -39.69 44.97 11.01
CA PHE A 4 -38.64 44.28 10.23
C PHE A 4 -38.72 42.79 10.55
N SER A 5 -39.11 41.99 9.56
CA SER A 5 -38.99 40.53 9.61
C SER A 5 -37.57 40.16 9.24
N LEU A 6 -36.83 39.59 10.20
CA LEU A 6 -35.50 39.06 10.01
C LEU A 6 -35.63 37.65 9.42
N ALA A 7 -35.38 37.51 8.14
CA ALA A 7 -35.31 36.21 7.49
C ALA A 7 -33.93 35.59 7.80
N ILE A 8 -33.92 34.54 8.63
CA ILE A 8 -32.72 33.72 8.90
C ILE A 8 -32.53 32.78 7.71
N ILE A 9 -31.55 33.09 6.86
CA ILE A 9 -31.12 32.21 5.79
C ILE A 9 -30.25 31.10 6.43
N PHE A 10 -30.81 29.91 6.56
CA PHE A 10 -30.10 28.72 6.95
C PHE A 10 -29.26 28.26 5.74
N VAL A 11 -27.99 28.66 5.69
CA VAL A 11 -27.03 28.13 4.73
C VAL A 11 -26.72 26.73 5.16
N CYS A 12 -27.38 25.74 4.54
CA CYS A 12 -27.05 24.35 4.63
C CYS A 12 -25.73 24.13 3.89
N CYS A 13 -24.60 24.26 4.60
CA CYS A 13 -23.31 23.73 4.11
C CYS A 13 -23.43 22.21 4.05
N THR A 14 -23.86 21.68 2.91
CA THR A 14 -23.65 20.30 2.56
C THR A 14 -22.13 20.12 2.40
N LEU A 15 -21.46 19.65 3.44
CA LEU A 15 -20.15 19.07 3.34
C LEU A 15 -20.30 17.86 2.38
N ALA A 16 -19.95 18.07 1.11
CA ALA A 16 -19.68 16.97 0.21
C ALA A 16 -18.47 16.26 0.81
N MET A 17 -18.71 15.22 1.64
CA MET A 17 -17.72 14.23 1.93
C MET A 17 -17.40 13.63 0.57
N ALA A 18 -16.24 13.96 0.00
CA ALA A 18 -15.69 13.19 -1.10
C ALA A 18 -15.73 11.73 -0.63
N ALA A 19 -16.55 10.91 -1.28
CA ALA A 19 -16.66 9.51 -0.92
C ALA A 19 -15.27 8.91 -1.12
N GLN A 20 -14.60 8.60 -0.01
CA GLN A 20 -13.29 7.97 -0.07
C GLN A 20 -13.47 6.66 -0.87
N GLU A 21 -12.71 6.51 -1.94
CA GLU A 21 -12.79 5.35 -2.80
C GLU A 21 -12.61 4.10 -1.98
N THR A 22 -13.62 3.21 -2.01
CA THR A 22 -13.61 1.97 -1.25
C THR A 22 -13.47 0.78 -2.17
N ILE A 23 -12.53 -0.10 -1.87
CA ILE A 23 -12.23 -1.31 -2.63
C ILE A 23 -12.95 -2.49 -1.97
N LYS A 24 -13.85 -3.15 -2.71
CA LYS A 24 -14.57 -4.31 -2.21
C LYS A 24 -13.71 -5.57 -2.32
N VAL A 25 -13.48 -6.26 -1.20
CA VAL A 25 -12.73 -7.52 -1.14
C VAL A 25 -13.69 -8.70 -1.19
N LYS A 26 -13.62 -9.47 -2.28
CA LYS A 26 -14.41 -10.70 -2.46
C LYS A 26 -13.53 -11.90 -2.08
N TYR A 27 -14.03 -12.78 -1.23
CA TYR A 27 -13.31 -13.99 -0.81
C TYR A 27 -14.27 -15.12 -0.47
N GLN A 28 -13.73 -16.32 -0.43
CA GLN A 28 -14.42 -17.53 0.06
C GLN A 28 -13.77 -17.95 1.38
N GLY A 29 -14.58 -18.50 2.31
CA GLY A 29 -14.11 -18.92 3.62
C GLY A 29 -14.37 -17.90 4.73
N ALA A 30 -13.76 -18.11 5.89
CA ALA A 30 -14.03 -17.34 7.10
C ALA A 30 -13.36 -15.98 7.14
N SER A 31 -12.26 -15.80 6.41
CA SER A 31 -11.44 -14.56 6.42
C SER A 31 -10.70 -14.41 5.09
N PRO A 32 -10.49 -13.18 4.61
CA PRO A 32 -9.71 -12.95 3.40
C PRO A 32 -8.24 -13.32 3.60
N THR A 33 -7.65 -13.84 2.53
CA THR A 33 -6.22 -14.14 2.40
C THR A 33 -5.48 -12.98 1.74
N ILE A 34 -4.15 -13.05 1.70
CA ILE A 34 -3.36 -12.05 0.96
C ILE A 34 -3.72 -12.03 -0.53
N SER A 35 -4.01 -13.17 -1.14
CA SER A 35 -4.44 -13.22 -2.54
C SER A 35 -5.78 -12.53 -2.80
N ASP A 36 -6.70 -12.55 -1.84
CA ASP A 36 -7.98 -11.85 -1.95
C ASP A 36 -7.77 -10.34 -1.90
N PHE A 37 -6.88 -9.87 -1.01
CA PHE A 37 -6.52 -8.46 -0.92
C PHE A 37 -5.83 -7.96 -2.18
N VAL A 38 -4.80 -8.68 -2.66
CA VAL A 38 -4.08 -8.31 -3.88
C VAL A 38 -5.00 -8.32 -5.09
N SER A 39 -5.84 -9.36 -5.24
CA SER A 39 -6.82 -9.42 -6.33
C SER A 39 -7.80 -8.25 -6.31
N ALA A 40 -8.29 -7.85 -5.14
CA ALA A 40 -9.17 -6.70 -5.01
C ALA A 40 -8.44 -5.39 -5.34
N PHE A 41 -7.21 -5.24 -4.85
CA PHE A 41 -6.38 -4.06 -5.06
C PHE A 41 -6.03 -3.85 -6.54
N VAL A 42 -5.53 -4.88 -7.23
CA VAL A 42 -5.18 -4.78 -8.65
C VAL A 42 -6.38 -4.62 -9.57
N SER A 43 -7.57 -5.07 -9.12
CA SER A 43 -8.81 -4.92 -9.88
C SER A 43 -9.52 -3.59 -9.65
N SER A 44 -9.13 -2.81 -8.63
CA SER A 44 -9.79 -1.55 -8.30
C SER A 44 -9.27 -0.36 -9.12
N ARG A 45 -8.06 -0.43 -9.61
CA ARG A 45 -7.49 0.60 -10.48
C ARG A 45 -7.90 0.32 -11.92
N HIS A 46 -8.66 1.23 -12.50
CA HIS A 46 -8.94 1.24 -13.93
C HIS A 46 -7.72 1.76 -14.68
N ASP A 47 -7.51 1.23 -15.89
CA ASP A 47 -6.52 1.75 -16.84
C ASP A 47 -7.11 3.02 -17.48
N ASP A 48 -7.23 4.10 -16.72
CA ASP A 48 -7.59 5.41 -17.27
C ASP A 48 -6.40 5.89 -18.11
N GLU A 49 -6.59 6.03 -19.42
CA GLU A 49 -5.56 6.34 -20.42
C GLU A 49 -4.86 7.69 -20.18
N ASP A 50 -5.34 8.50 -19.25
CA ASP A 50 -4.86 9.87 -18.98
C ASP A 50 -3.99 10.02 -17.72
N ASP A 51 -3.86 9.01 -16.87
CA ASP A 51 -2.95 9.07 -15.73
C ASP A 51 -1.59 8.51 -16.15
N CYS A 52 -0.50 9.22 -15.83
CA CYS A 52 0.87 8.71 -15.92
C CYS A 52 0.89 7.35 -15.24
N ALA A 53 0.71 6.30 -16.05
CA ALA A 53 0.43 4.97 -15.56
C ALA A 53 1.56 4.57 -14.60
N ASP A 54 1.22 4.31 -13.36
CA ASP A 54 2.14 3.73 -12.39
C ASP A 54 2.67 2.40 -12.97
N GLU A 55 3.82 2.48 -13.64
CA GLU A 55 4.43 1.34 -14.33
C GLU A 55 4.68 0.19 -13.37
N SER A 56 4.96 0.52 -12.11
CA SER A 56 5.20 -0.46 -11.05
C SER A 56 3.92 -1.24 -10.72
N PHE A 57 2.79 -0.53 -10.65
CA PHE A 57 1.49 -1.14 -10.43
C PHE A 57 1.07 -2.01 -11.63
N ASN A 58 1.27 -1.52 -12.85
CA ASN A 58 0.92 -2.25 -14.07
C ASN A 58 1.77 -3.53 -14.23
N ALA A 59 3.07 -3.47 -13.90
CA ALA A 59 3.94 -4.64 -13.91
C ALA A 59 3.46 -5.70 -12.90
N LEU A 60 3.16 -5.29 -11.66
CA LEU A 60 2.56 -6.19 -10.67
C LEU A 60 1.23 -6.79 -11.15
N LYS A 61 0.32 -5.97 -11.71
CA LYS A 61 -1.00 -6.42 -12.21
C LYS A 61 -0.83 -7.48 -13.27
N GLN A 62 0.05 -7.26 -14.25
CA GLN A 62 0.34 -8.24 -15.31
C GLN A 62 0.93 -9.53 -14.74
N ALA A 63 1.90 -9.45 -13.83
CA ALA A 63 2.50 -10.62 -13.19
C ALA A 63 1.46 -11.41 -12.38
N TRP A 64 0.58 -10.72 -11.65
CA TRP A 64 -0.51 -11.32 -10.89
C TRP A 64 -1.51 -12.06 -11.79
N GLU A 65 -1.89 -11.45 -12.91
CA GLU A 65 -2.78 -12.06 -13.88
C GLU A 65 -2.16 -13.27 -14.57
N LYS A 66 -0.88 -13.20 -14.98
CA LYS A 66 -0.14 -14.34 -15.54
C LYS A 66 -0.15 -15.51 -14.57
N GLN A 67 0.20 -15.28 -13.30
CA GLN A 67 0.23 -16.34 -12.28
C GLN A 67 -1.14 -16.98 -12.09
N ARG A 68 -2.23 -16.20 -12.04
CA ARG A 68 -3.60 -16.72 -11.92
C ARG A 68 -4.04 -17.57 -13.12
N LYS A 69 -3.49 -17.29 -14.29
CA LYS A 69 -3.74 -18.06 -15.53
C LYS A 69 -2.77 -19.24 -15.69
N GLY A 70 -1.85 -19.47 -14.75
CA GLY A 70 -0.82 -20.51 -14.85
C GLY A 70 0.23 -20.24 -15.92
N LEU A 71 0.39 -18.98 -16.33
CA LEU A 71 1.38 -18.55 -17.32
C LEU A 71 2.71 -18.23 -16.66
N SER A 72 3.81 -18.46 -17.37
CA SER A 72 5.14 -18.12 -16.89
C SER A 72 5.38 -16.61 -16.89
N LEU A 73 6.14 -16.14 -15.92
CA LEU A 73 6.73 -14.81 -15.90
C LEU A 73 7.97 -14.79 -16.82
N ASN A 74 8.49 -13.59 -17.10
CA ASN A 74 9.75 -13.46 -17.77
C ASN A 74 10.89 -13.95 -16.84
N GLU A 75 12.05 -14.30 -17.39
CA GLU A 75 13.19 -14.84 -16.61
C GLU A 75 13.76 -13.85 -15.58
N TRP A 76 13.54 -12.53 -15.81
CA TRP A 76 13.95 -11.47 -14.89
C TRP A 76 12.84 -11.05 -13.90
N GLU A 77 11.69 -11.72 -13.94
CA GLU A 77 10.56 -11.45 -13.05
C GLU A 77 10.36 -12.57 -12.05
N THR A 78 10.06 -12.23 -10.82
CA THR A 78 9.61 -13.17 -9.79
C THR A 78 8.36 -12.68 -9.10
N LEU A 79 7.46 -13.59 -8.76
CA LEU A 79 6.30 -13.30 -7.94
C LEU A 79 6.18 -14.34 -6.83
N THR A 80 6.47 -13.92 -5.61
CA THR A 80 6.34 -14.72 -4.41
C THR A 80 4.99 -14.47 -3.76
N VAL A 81 4.21 -15.53 -3.50
CA VAL A 81 2.95 -15.46 -2.76
C VAL A 81 3.03 -16.36 -1.54
N ASP A 82 3.14 -15.77 -0.36
CA ASP A 82 3.20 -16.48 0.91
C ASP A 82 1.87 -16.36 1.65
N GLN A 83 0.95 -17.26 1.33
CA GLN A 83 -0.41 -17.29 1.93
C GLN A 83 -0.36 -17.43 3.44
N LYS A 84 0.56 -18.25 3.97
CA LYS A 84 0.69 -18.53 5.40
C LYS A 84 1.03 -17.29 6.19
N ASN A 85 1.92 -16.47 5.65
CA ASN A 85 2.41 -15.26 6.33
C ASN A 85 1.70 -13.99 5.87
N GLY A 86 0.78 -14.08 4.89
CA GLY A 86 0.05 -12.92 4.39
C GLY A 86 0.92 -11.92 3.67
N TYR A 87 1.83 -12.40 2.79
CA TYR A 87 2.82 -11.59 2.11
C TYR A 87 2.88 -11.90 0.61
N VAL A 88 3.07 -10.86 -0.20
CA VAL A 88 3.35 -10.95 -1.63
C VAL A 88 4.54 -10.05 -1.95
N CYS A 89 5.44 -10.54 -2.81
CA CYS A 89 6.53 -9.75 -3.37
C CYS A 89 6.64 -10.03 -4.87
N TYR A 90 6.58 -8.95 -5.66
CA TYR A 90 6.95 -8.95 -7.06
C TYR A 90 8.29 -8.25 -7.21
N GLU A 91 9.20 -8.86 -7.95
CA GLU A 91 10.48 -8.27 -8.33
C GLU A 91 10.66 -8.38 -9.84
N SER A 92 11.13 -7.29 -10.44
CA SER A 92 11.55 -7.24 -11.84
C SER A 92 12.97 -6.67 -11.91
N LYS A 93 13.88 -7.42 -12.51
CA LYS A 93 15.29 -7.06 -12.63
C LYS A 93 15.81 -7.37 -14.04
N PRO A 94 15.40 -6.57 -15.06
CA PRO A 94 15.85 -6.79 -16.44
C PRO A 94 17.35 -6.53 -16.67
N ASP A 95 17.96 -5.69 -15.83
CA ASP A 95 19.36 -5.27 -15.87
C ASP A 95 19.87 -4.92 -14.46
N GLU A 96 20.67 -3.85 -14.31
CA GLU A 96 21.09 -3.30 -13.01
C GLU A 96 19.95 -2.66 -12.22
N ASN A 97 18.85 -2.30 -12.88
CA ASN A 97 17.68 -1.72 -12.24
C ASN A 97 16.78 -2.82 -11.69
N MET A 98 16.28 -2.63 -10.48
CA MET A 98 15.35 -3.55 -9.85
C MET A 98 14.14 -2.78 -9.32
N LEU A 99 12.98 -3.18 -9.79
CA LEU A 99 11.70 -2.81 -9.19
C LEU A 99 11.32 -3.89 -8.18
N ARG A 100 10.94 -3.48 -6.96
CA ARG A 100 10.36 -4.35 -5.94
C ARG A 100 9.01 -3.78 -5.51
N VAL A 101 7.99 -4.63 -5.55
CA VAL A 101 6.66 -4.31 -5.03
C VAL A 101 6.29 -5.35 -3.98
N GLU A 102 6.07 -4.89 -2.76
CA GLU A 102 5.72 -5.75 -1.63
C GLU A 102 4.33 -5.42 -1.11
N MET A 103 3.61 -6.44 -0.67
CA MET A 103 2.34 -6.29 0.01
C MET A 103 2.24 -7.26 1.18
N CYS A 104 1.70 -6.77 2.29
CA CYS A 104 1.35 -7.62 3.42
C CYS A 104 0.16 -7.06 4.17
N TYR A 105 -0.32 -7.77 5.19
CA TYR A 105 -1.32 -7.22 6.10
C TYR A 105 -1.06 -7.64 7.54
N TRP A 106 -1.52 -6.79 8.45
CA TRP A 106 -1.57 -7.06 9.88
C TRP A 106 -3.00 -7.13 10.37
N ASN A 107 -3.28 -8.04 11.29
CA ASN A 107 -4.51 -7.99 12.05
C ASN A 107 -4.42 -6.87 13.10
N GLU A 108 -5.43 -6.01 13.15
CA GLU A 108 -5.53 -5.03 14.23
C GLU A 108 -6.02 -5.68 15.52
N ALA A 109 -5.62 -5.11 16.66
CA ALA A 109 -5.95 -5.64 18.00
C ALA A 109 -7.45 -5.59 18.33
N ASP A 110 -8.23 -4.82 17.57
CA ASP A 110 -9.68 -4.74 17.72
C ASP A 110 -10.43 -5.96 17.16
N GLY A 111 -9.73 -6.84 16.42
CA GLY A 111 -10.30 -8.02 15.77
C GLY A 111 -11.30 -7.73 14.64
N LYS A 112 -11.54 -6.45 14.33
CA LYS A 112 -12.53 -6.00 13.33
C LYS A 112 -11.88 -5.52 12.04
N HIS A 113 -10.61 -5.13 12.12
CA HIS A 113 -9.89 -4.52 11.00
C HIS A 113 -8.58 -5.25 10.71
N LYS A 114 -8.11 -5.05 9.49
CA LYS A 114 -6.76 -5.41 9.06
C LYS A 114 -6.13 -4.21 8.38
N LEU A 115 -4.86 -3.97 8.66
CA LEU A 115 -4.07 -2.96 7.96
C LEU A 115 -3.32 -3.64 6.83
N PHE A 116 -3.61 -3.27 5.58
CA PHE A 116 -2.94 -3.75 4.38
C PHE A 116 -1.93 -2.69 3.93
N ALA A 117 -0.75 -3.13 3.52
CA ALA A 117 0.30 -2.27 3.03
C ALA A 117 0.66 -2.60 1.58
N TYR A 118 0.96 -1.57 0.81
CA TYR A 118 1.49 -1.59 -0.54
C TYR A 118 2.77 -0.74 -0.57
N ASN A 119 3.89 -1.35 -0.89
CA ASN A 119 5.20 -0.73 -0.92
C ASN A 119 5.82 -0.89 -2.30
N VAL A 120 6.35 0.20 -2.85
CA VAL A 120 7.13 0.23 -4.08
C VAL A 120 8.50 0.75 -3.76
N ALA A 121 9.54 0.11 -4.28
CA ALA A 121 10.91 0.57 -4.15
C ALA A 121 11.71 0.23 -5.42
N MET A 122 12.44 1.21 -5.94
CA MET A 122 13.36 1.05 -7.06
C MET A 122 14.80 1.07 -6.58
N PHE A 123 15.63 0.25 -7.20
CA PHE A 123 17.05 0.15 -6.89
C PHE A 123 17.85 0.13 -8.18
N LYS A 124 19.03 0.75 -8.14
CA LYS A 124 20.05 0.65 -9.17
C LYS A 124 21.35 0.18 -8.53
N ASP A 125 21.93 -0.89 -9.06
CA ASP A 125 23.13 -1.53 -8.49
C ASP A 125 23.00 -1.86 -7.00
N GLY A 126 21.79 -2.19 -6.54
CA GLY A 126 21.50 -2.49 -5.14
C GLY A 126 21.38 -1.27 -4.21
N ILE A 127 21.49 -0.07 -4.74
CA ILE A 127 21.29 1.19 -4.02
C ILE A 127 19.89 1.72 -4.35
N HIS A 128 19.15 2.17 -3.32
CA HIS A 128 17.84 2.77 -3.52
C HIS A 128 17.94 3.99 -4.42
N ASP A 129 17.23 3.94 -5.56
CA ASP A 129 17.15 5.00 -6.57
C ASP A 129 15.65 5.30 -6.81
N PRO A 130 15.06 6.16 -5.95
CA PRO A 130 13.62 6.31 -5.88
C PRO A 130 13.03 6.91 -7.16
N GLY A 131 12.05 6.22 -7.71
CA GLY A 131 11.19 6.73 -8.78
C GLY A 131 10.02 7.56 -8.24
N GLN A 132 9.18 8.04 -9.16
CA GLN A 132 8.02 8.88 -8.82
C GLN A 132 7.01 8.16 -7.92
N PHE A 133 6.88 6.84 -8.03
CA PHE A 133 5.88 6.04 -7.33
C PHE A 133 6.44 5.25 -6.14
N ASP A 134 7.72 5.47 -5.80
CA ASP A 134 8.32 4.83 -4.63
C ASP A 134 7.65 5.31 -3.35
N GLY A 135 7.40 4.37 -2.48
CA GLY A 135 6.86 4.67 -1.16
C GLY A 135 6.00 3.56 -0.59
N LEU A 136 5.55 3.80 0.62
CA LEU A 136 4.72 2.89 1.40
C LEU A 136 3.36 3.53 1.67
N SER A 137 2.33 2.85 1.25
CA SER A 137 0.94 3.27 1.42
C SER A 137 0.14 2.21 2.16
N PHE A 138 -0.95 2.65 2.81
CA PHE A 138 -1.77 1.76 3.62
C PHE A 138 -3.25 1.86 3.27
N LEU A 139 -3.92 0.71 3.34
CA LEU A 139 -5.37 0.60 3.28
C LEU A 139 -5.86 -0.13 4.53
N ARG A 140 -6.99 0.30 5.08
CA ARG A 140 -7.63 -0.36 6.20
C ARG A 140 -8.83 -1.17 5.72
N TYR A 141 -8.77 -2.47 5.93
CA TYR A 141 -9.87 -3.38 5.65
C TYR A 141 -10.79 -3.50 6.86
N ASN A 142 -12.11 -3.45 6.62
CA ASN A 142 -13.14 -3.65 7.62
C ASN A 142 -13.85 -5.00 7.39
N ASN A 143 -13.83 -5.88 8.39
CA ASN A 143 -14.42 -7.22 8.31
C ASN A 143 -15.94 -7.20 8.10
N ALA A 144 -16.65 -6.19 8.61
CA ALA A 144 -18.11 -6.11 8.52
C ALA A 144 -18.56 -5.65 7.12
N SER A 145 -17.97 -4.60 6.57
CA SER A 145 -18.31 -4.10 5.23
C SER A 145 -17.65 -4.89 4.11
N LYS A 146 -16.58 -5.63 4.41
CA LYS A 146 -15.72 -6.33 3.44
C LYS A 146 -15.09 -5.37 2.42
N THR A 147 -14.74 -4.17 2.87
CA THR A 147 -14.12 -3.15 2.04
C THR A 147 -12.82 -2.68 2.65
N MET A 148 -11.90 -2.20 1.83
CA MET A 148 -10.71 -1.48 2.26
C MET A 148 -10.69 -0.09 1.65
N SER A 149 -10.11 0.86 2.37
CA SER A 149 -9.95 2.25 1.95
C SER A 149 -8.58 2.77 2.37
N TRP A 150 -8.07 3.76 1.65
CA TRP A 150 -6.80 4.40 1.95
C TRP A 150 -6.84 5.06 3.33
N VAL A 151 -5.77 4.90 4.09
CA VAL A 151 -5.63 5.48 5.43
C VAL A 151 -4.18 5.89 5.70
N GLU A 152 -4.02 6.86 6.58
CA GLU A 152 -2.75 7.05 7.27
C GLU A 152 -2.63 5.98 8.36
N ALA A 153 -1.55 5.19 8.33
CA ALA A 153 -1.37 4.15 9.33
C ALA A 153 -1.03 4.76 10.70
N PRO A 154 -1.72 4.36 11.78
CA PRO A 154 -1.49 4.93 13.09
C PRO A 154 -0.03 4.83 13.54
N GLY A 155 0.58 5.96 13.87
CA GLY A 155 1.97 6.04 14.34
C GLY A 155 3.03 5.82 13.25
N PHE A 156 2.62 5.74 11.99
CA PHE A 156 3.55 5.80 10.87
C PHE A 156 3.89 7.26 10.60
N ASP A 157 5.03 7.69 11.13
CA ASP A 157 5.58 9.03 11.01
C ASP A 157 7.03 8.89 10.51
N VAL A 158 7.15 8.60 9.23
CA VAL A 158 8.46 8.43 8.57
C VAL A 158 8.53 9.35 7.38
N GLU A 159 9.39 10.35 7.47
CA GLU A 159 9.67 11.27 6.36
C GLU A 159 10.34 10.50 5.21
N PHE A 160 9.83 10.66 3.99
CA PHE A 160 10.38 10.01 2.79
C PHE A 160 11.78 10.51 2.45
N SER A 161 12.10 11.76 2.77
CA SER A 161 13.41 12.37 2.56
C SER A 161 13.76 13.29 3.71
N ARG A 162 14.95 13.10 4.26
CA ARG A 162 15.51 13.96 5.31
C ARG A 162 16.99 14.22 5.07
N ASP A 163 17.42 15.48 5.15
CA ASP A 163 18.82 15.90 5.00
C ASP A 163 19.48 15.38 3.69
N GLY A 164 18.70 15.29 2.60
CA GLY A 164 19.14 14.77 1.30
C GLY A 164 19.37 13.26 1.25
N ALA A 165 18.86 12.52 2.25
CA ALA A 165 18.81 11.07 2.25
C ALA A 165 17.37 10.61 1.94
N PHE A 166 17.23 9.59 1.11
CA PHE A 166 15.95 8.95 0.82
C PHE A 166 15.70 7.77 1.76
N VAL A 167 14.44 7.36 1.86
CA VAL A 167 14.03 6.25 2.70
C VAL A 167 13.36 5.18 1.85
N SER A 168 13.76 3.93 2.03
CA SER A 168 13.05 2.77 1.51
C SER A 168 12.51 1.90 2.64
N TYR A 169 11.54 1.07 2.30
CA TYR A 169 10.90 0.17 3.23
C TYR A 169 11.03 -1.27 2.75
N ALA A 170 11.14 -2.22 3.70
CA ALA A 170 10.95 -3.62 3.42
C ALA A 170 9.85 -4.17 4.34
N LEU A 171 8.81 -4.73 3.73
CA LEU A 171 7.68 -5.29 4.45
C LEU A 171 8.02 -6.65 5.05
N PRO A 172 7.47 -7.02 6.21
CA PRO A 172 7.79 -8.28 6.85
C PRO A 172 7.13 -9.46 6.14
N ARG A 173 7.91 -10.35 5.54
CA ARG A 173 7.42 -11.67 5.13
C ARG A 173 7.10 -12.54 6.35
N THR A 174 7.89 -12.39 7.41
CA THR A 174 7.68 -13.03 8.70
C THR A 174 7.76 -11.99 9.82
N GLY A 175 6.96 -12.14 10.87
CA GLY A 175 6.90 -11.18 11.96
C GLY A 175 5.97 -10.01 11.68
N LYS A 176 6.27 -8.82 12.22
CA LYS A 176 5.35 -7.66 12.19
C LYS A 176 6.05 -6.33 11.94
N ASN A 177 7.37 -6.30 11.91
CA ASN A 177 8.13 -5.06 11.88
C ASN A 177 8.54 -4.71 10.46
N ILE A 178 8.39 -3.44 10.09
CA ILE A 178 8.90 -2.90 8.83
C ILE A 178 10.37 -2.52 9.04
N ILE A 179 11.23 -2.88 8.10
CA ILE A 179 12.59 -2.35 8.04
C ILE A 179 12.51 -1.02 7.31
N VAL A 180 13.01 0.02 7.96
CA VAL A 180 13.12 1.38 7.40
C VAL A 180 14.59 1.63 7.15
N THR A 181 15.00 1.76 5.90
CA THR A 181 16.38 2.02 5.49
C THR A 181 16.52 3.46 5.03
N THR A 182 17.36 4.23 5.72
CA THR A 182 17.73 5.59 5.29
C THR A 182 19.07 5.54 4.56
N TRP A 183 19.09 6.02 3.33
CA TRP A 183 20.23 5.93 2.41
C TRP A 183 21.08 7.21 2.45
N TYR A 184 22.00 7.25 3.40
CA TYR A 184 22.95 8.36 3.50
C TYR A 184 24.14 8.20 2.55
N LYS A 185 24.83 9.31 2.26
CA LYS A 185 26.06 9.31 1.44
C LYS A 185 27.17 8.39 1.97
N ASN A 186 27.21 8.18 3.29
CA ASN A 186 28.17 7.32 3.96
C ASN A 186 27.68 5.89 4.19
N GLY A 187 26.59 5.52 3.56
CA GLY A 187 25.98 4.20 3.59
C GLY A 187 24.59 4.15 4.25
N PRO A 188 23.85 3.06 4.02
CA PRO A 188 22.50 2.89 4.54
C PRO A 188 22.50 2.67 6.06
N LYS A 189 21.42 3.13 6.70
CA LYS A 189 21.13 2.86 8.12
C LYS A 189 19.72 2.29 8.25
N GLU A 190 19.61 1.16 8.92
CA GLU A 190 18.34 0.48 9.13
C GLU A 190 17.79 0.74 10.53
N ARG A 191 16.48 0.86 10.62
CA ARG A 191 15.72 0.92 11.86
C ARG A 191 14.49 0.03 11.75
N LEU A 192 14.06 -0.57 12.85
CA LEU A 192 12.85 -1.38 12.90
C LEU A 192 11.66 -0.53 13.37
N LEU A 193 10.68 -0.39 12.50
CA LEU A 193 9.39 0.19 12.85
C LEU A 193 8.46 -0.94 13.31
N LYS A 194 8.14 -0.96 14.59
CA LYS A 194 7.45 -2.07 15.28
C LYS A 194 5.94 -1.87 15.26
N TRP A 195 5.21 -2.90 14.84
CA TRP A 195 3.75 -2.94 14.93
C TRP A 195 3.29 -3.63 16.21
N ASN A 196 2.47 -2.97 17.02
CA ASN A 196 1.93 -3.53 18.28
C ASN A 196 0.47 -4.01 18.20
N GLY A 197 -0.13 -4.04 17.02
CA GLY A 197 -1.53 -4.35 16.79
C GLY A 197 -2.46 -3.13 16.76
N ARG A 198 -1.95 -1.94 17.10
CA ARG A 198 -2.71 -0.67 17.11
C ARG A 198 -2.00 0.46 16.41
N LYS A 199 -0.68 0.54 16.53
CA LYS A 199 0.13 1.58 15.91
C LYS A 199 1.56 1.13 15.68
N PHE A 200 2.23 1.82 14.78
CA PHE A 200 3.67 1.71 14.59
C PHE A 200 4.43 2.58 15.62
N SER A 201 5.66 2.17 15.94
CA SER A 201 6.63 2.96 16.73
C SER A 201 8.05 2.44 16.47
N PHE A 202 9.02 3.32 16.53
CA PHE A 202 10.44 2.96 16.55
C PHE A 202 10.89 2.38 17.89
#